data_03acf558d1a3dc4825d7ae0efbbfba4b
#
_entry.id   03acf558d1a3dc4825d7ae0efbbfba4b
#
_cell.length_a   1.000
_cell.length_b   1.000
_cell.length_c   1.000
_cell.angle_alpha   90.00
_cell.angle_beta   90.00
_cell.angle_gamma   90.00
#
_symmetry.space_group_name_H-M   'P 1'
#
loop_
_entity.id
_entity.type
_entity.pdbx_description
1 polymer ?
#
loop_
_entity_poly.entity_id
_entity_poly.type
_entity_poly.pdbx_seq_one_letter_code
_entity_poly.pdbx_strand_id
1 'polypeptide(L)'
;MKTILINKKKNDKPKIKLTVQRVEASQWSALGFDKHHYLTHTLNPSAKCLVFCWGETPVGFIALLNSPRKGMRFGFSVSRLVLSPDFQGLGLSSVILNFCGGILKSLGDDHPLYIKTIHDKMGGWLTRSDNWQPTSYSGKERTIESARHDSHRYRNRFTRTSYCFKYVGEPIYGYEELLLPIKELREKKKDKQIIQLSLF
;
A
#
# COMPACT_ATOMS: atom_id res chain seq x y z
N MET A 1 11.75 6.98 12.02
CA MET A 1 10.35 7.38 11.81
C MET A 1 10.35 8.60 10.90
N LYS A 2 9.69 8.54 9.77
CA LYS A 2 9.64 9.64 8.79
C LYS A 2 8.25 10.23 8.72
N THR A 3 8.14 11.51 8.41
CA THR A 3 6.88 12.25 8.43
C THR A 3 6.42 12.59 7.01
N ILE A 4 5.14 12.40 6.75
CA ILE A 4 4.47 12.76 5.50
C ILE A 4 3.42 13.83 5.83
N LEU A 5 3.44 14.95 5.10
CA LEU A 5 2.37 15.94 5.16
C LEU A 5 1.34 15.67 4.06
N ILE A 6 0.09 15.54 4.45
CA ILE A 6 -1.02 15.42 3.51
C ILE A 6 -1.58 16.80 3.28
N ASN A 7 -1.39 17.31 2.05
CA ASN A 7 -1.95 18.58 1.64
C ASN A 7 -3.17 18.31 0.74
N LYS A 8 -4.38 18.51 1.24
CA LYS A 8 -5.58 18.58 0.38
C LYS A 8 -5.74 20.01 -0.11
N LYS A 9 -5.47 20.26 -1.38
CA LYS A 9 -5.93 21.48 -2.05
C LYS A 9 -7.46 21.49 -2.03
N LYS A 10 -8.06 22.22 -1.20
CA LYS A 10 -9.35 22.91 -1.10
C LYS A 10 -9.86 22.92 0.33
N ASN A 11 -10.01 24.15 0.83
CA ASN A 11 -10.66 24.56 2.08
C ASN A 11 -10.02 24.05 3.37
N ASP A 12 -9.32 24.91 4.09
CA ASP A 12 -8.97 24.98 5.54
C ASP A 12 -9.09 23.71 6.42
N LYS A 13 -8.93 22.53 5.80
CA LYS A 13 -8.88 21.29 6.57
C LYS A 13 -7.49 21.14 7.20
N PRO A 14 -7.42 20.75 8.47
CA PRO A 14 -6.16 20.60 9.16
C PRO A 14 -5.24 19.65 8.40
N LYS A 15 -3.98 20.04 8.23
CA LYS A 15 -2.94 19.20 7.63
C LYS A 15 -2.67 18.05 8.60
N ILE A 16 -2.92 16.82 8.18
CA ILE A 16 -2.61 15.64 8.97
C ILE A 16 -1.14 15.28 8.72
N LYS A 17 -0.34 15.30 9.78
CA LYS A 17 1.04 14.86 9.76
C LYS A 17 1.09 13.37 10.09
N LEU A 18 1.47 12.54 9.11
CA LEU A 18 1.68 11.11 9.32
C LEU A 18 3.17 10.81 9.45
N THR A 19 3.46 9.87 10.31
CA THR A 19 4.78 9.24 10.36
C THR A 19 4.70 7.86 9.74
N VAL A 20 5.78 7.42 9.11
CA VAL A 20 5.86 6.11 8.49
C VAL A 20 7.08 5.35 9.00
N GLN A 21 6.91 4.06 9.23
CA GLN A 21 8.01 3.18 9.61
C GLN A 21 7.86 1.81 8.94
N ARG A 22 9.01 1.19 8.68
CA ARG A 22 9.09 -0.20 8.26
C ARG A 22 8.86 -1.11 9.45
N VAL A 23 8.00 -2.13 9.27
CA VAL A 23 7.68 -3.13 10.29
C VAL A 23 7.81 -4.54 9.72
N GLU A 24 7.89 -5.53 10.59
CA GLU A 24 7.87 -6.94 10.21
C GLU A 24 6.45 -7.40 9.87
N ALA A 25 6.32 -8.41 9.00
CA ALA A 25 5.02 -8.97 8.66
C ALA A 25 4.29 -9.55 9.88
N SER A 26 5.02 -10.05 10.87
CA SER A 26 4.47 -10.55 12.13
C SER A 26 3.77 -9.48 12.97
N GLN A 27 4.12 -8.20 12.80
CA GLN A 27 3.50 -7.08 13.53
C GLN A 27 2.10 -6.71 13.01
N TRP A 28 1.69 -7.27 11.88
CA TRP A 28 0.36 -7.09 11.30
C TRP A 28 -0.78 -7.32 12.29
N SER A 29 -0.76 -8.46 12.99
CA SER A 29 -1.78 -8.82 13.99
C SER A 29 -1.58 -8.07 15.30
N ALA A 30 -0.33 -7.84 15.73
CA ALA A 30 -0.05 -7.07 16.94
C ALA A 30 -0.54 -5.62 16.85
N LEU A 31 -0.57 -5.04 15.65
CA LEU A 31 -1.10 -3.71 15.36
C LEU A 31 -2.63 -3.72 15.13
N GLY A 32 -3.28 -4.88 15.17
CA GLY A 32 -4.72 -5.04 15.06
C GLY A 32 -5.30 -4.88 13.64
N PHE A 33 -4.47 -4.76 12.61
CA PHE A 33 -4.94 -4.56 11.24
C PHE A 33 -5.55 -5.82 10.61
N ASP A 34 -5.22 -7.00 11.11
CA ASP A 34 -5.78 -8.28 10.68
C ASP A 34 -7.29 -8.35 10.88
N LYS A 35 -7.81 -7.71 11.95
CA LYS A 35 -9.24 -7.66 12.27
C LYS A 35 -10.07 -6.84 11.27
N HIS A 36 -9.42 -5.95 10.54
CA HIS A 36 -10.07 -5.01 9.62
C HIS A 36 -9.91 -5.41 8.15
N HIS A 37 -9.30 -6.58 7.87
CA HIS A 37 -9.10 -7.04 6.51
C HIS A 37 -9.98 -8.24 6.20
N TYR A 38 -10.69 -8.21 5.07
CA TYR A 38 -11.66 -9.23 4.64
C TYR A 38 -11.02 -10.53 4.09
N LEU A 39 -9.73 -10.53 3.84
CA LEU A 39 -8.98 -11.73 3.41
C LEU A 39 -8.41 -12.47 4.62
N THR A 40 -7.55 -13.43 4.38
CA THR A 40 -6.89 -14.22 5.43
C THR A 40 -6.13 -13.37 6.42
N HIS A 41 -6.08 -13.80 7.67
CA HIS A 41 -5.30 -13.15 8.74
C HIS A 41 -3.79 -13.29 8.56
N THR A 42 -3.35 -14.20 7.68
CA THR A 42 -1.92 -14.45 7.44
C THR A 42 -1.37 -13.47 6.38
N LEU A 43 -0.18 -12.98 6.64
CA LEU A 43 0.58 -12.14 5.72
C LEU A 43 1.83 -12.89 5.27
N ASN A 44 2.23 -12.71 4.01
CA ASN A 44 3.46 -13.32 3.50
C ASN A 44 4.68 -12.74 4.26
N PRO A 45 5.54 -13.58 4.87
CA PRO A 45 6.70 -13.12 5.66
C PRO A 45 7.69 -12.26 4.85
N SER A 46 7.76 -12.45 3.54
CA SER A 46 8.65 -11.67 2.66
C SER A 46 8.08 -10.30 2.28
N ALA A 47 6.86 -9.97 2.71
CA ALA A 47 6.25 -8.69 2.41
C ALA A 47 7.03 -7.53 3.04
N LYS A 48 7.19 -6.47 2.27
CA LYS A 48 7.70 -5.19 2.77
C LYS A 48 6.53 -4.43 3.38
N CYS A 49 6.48 -4.35 4.72
CA CYS A 49 5.36 -3.77 5.45
C CYS A 49 5.70 -2.39 5.97
N LEU A 50 4.79 -1.44 5.76
CA LEU A 50 4.87 -0.10 6.31
C LEU A 50 3.63 0.18 7.16
N VAL A 51 3.84 0.78 8.31
CA VAL A 51 2.77 1.33 9.16
C VAL A 51 2.83 2.85 9.12
N PHE A 52 1.65 3.46 9.04
CA PHE A 52 1.46 4.91 9.06
C PHE A 52 0.76 5.26 10.36
N CYS A 53 1.29 6.26 11.08
CA CYS A 53 0.75 6.69 12.35
C CYS A 53 0.44 8.19 12.35
N TRP A 54 -0.63 8.55 13.05
CA TRP A 54 -0.93 9.92 13.44
C TRP A 54 -0.56 10.08 14.92
N GLY A 55 0.51 10.84 15.18
CA GLY A 55 1.16 10.74 16.48
C GLY A 55 1.64 9.32 16.74
N GLU A 56 1.18 8.72 17.82
CA GLU A 56 1.49 7.32 18.17
C GLU A 56 0.43 6.31 17.68
N THR A 57 -0.72 6.80 17.17
CA THR A 57 -1.84 5.94 16.78
C THR A 57 -1.61 5.37 15.38
N PRO A 58 -1.57 4.03 15.20
CA PRO A 58 -1.52 3.38 13.90
C PRO A 58 -2.82 3.61 13.12
N VAL A 59 -2.74 4.30 11.99
CA VAL A 59 -3.91 4.66 11.18
C VAL A 59 -4.00 3.91 9.86
N GLY A 60 -2.87 3.41 9.36
CA GLY A 60 -2.81 2.68 8.11
C GLY A 60 -1.64 1.69 8.03
N PHE A 61 -1.87 0.63 7.29
CA PHE A 61 -0.89 -0.42 7.05
C PHE A 61 -0.89 -0.81 5.58
N ILE A 62 0.28 -0.98 4.99
CA ILE A 62 0.44 -1.52 3.65
C ILE A 62 1.50 -2.62 3.63
N ALA A 63 1.24 -3.66 2.87
CA ALA A 63 2.19 -4.74 2.58
C ALA A 63 2.45 -4.82 1.09
N LEU A 64 3.70 -4.74 0.70
CA LEU A 64 4.20 -4.82 -0.66
C LEU A 64 4.92 -6.15 -0.86
N LEU A 65 4.52 -6.90 -1.89
CA LEU A 65 5.20 -8.13 -2.28
C LEU A 65 5.99 -7.91 -3.56
N ASN A 66 7.20 -8.45 -3.60
CA ASN A 66 7.91 -8.59 -4.86
C ASN A 66 7.10 -9.52 -5.77
N SER A 67 6.77 -9.05 -6.95
CA SER A 67 5.95 -9.72 -7.94
C SER A 67 6.65 -9.67 -9.29
N PRO A 68 7.72 -10.46 -9.48
CA PRO A 68 8.47 -10.48 -10.72
C PRO A 68 7.57 -10.91 -11.87
N ARG A 69 7.76 -10.31 -13.05
CA ARG A 69 7.03 -10.60 -14.27
C ARG A 69 8.02 -10.80 -15.40
N LYS A 70 7.59 -11.41 -16.52
CA LYS A 70 8.44 -11.58 -17.70
C LYS A 70 9.00 -10.21 -18.13
N GLY A 71 10.32 -10.11 -18.19
CA GLY A 71 11.02 -8.86 -18.51
C GLY A 71 11.12 -7.83 -17.38
N MET A 72 10.67 -8.17 -16.14
CA MET A 72 10.61 -7.23 -15.03
C MET A 72 10.95 -7.91 -13.72
N ARG A 73 12.18 -7.75 -13.25
CA ARG A 73 12.73 -8.48 -12.10
C ARG A 73 12.26 -7.91 -10.76
N PHE A 74 12.05 -6.61 -10.66
CA PHE A 74 11.83 -5.90 -9.40
C PHE A 74 10.43 -5.31 -9.26
N GLY A 75 9.43 -5.83 -9.98
CA GLY A 75 8.05 -5.39 -9.83
C GLY A 75 7.49 -5.69 -8.45
N PHE A 76 6.69 -4.76 -7.91
CA PHE A 76 5.99 -4.92 -6.64
C PHE A 76 4.48 -4.91 -6.84
N SER A 77 3.77 -5.61 -5.97
CA SER A 77 2.31 -5.57 -5.90
C SER A 77 1.84 -5.27 -4.48
N VAL A 78 0.77 -4.48 -4.37
CA VAL A 78 0.08 -4.28 -3.09
C VAL A 78 -0.61 -5.58 -2.70
N SER A 79 -0.15 -6.20 -1.62
CA SER A 79 -0.73 -7.42 -1.07
C SER A 79 -1.84 -7.11 -0.07
N ARG A 80 -1.64 -6.09 0.77
CA ARG A 80 -2.60 -5.60 1.74
C ARG A 80 -2.52 -4.09 1.81
N LEU A 81 -3.68 -3.45 1.96
CA LEU A 81 -3.82 -2.05 2.33
C LEU A 81 -5.01 -1.96 3.27
N VAL A 82 -4.77 -1.53 4.51
CA VAL A 82 -5.78 -1.43 5.54
C VAL A 82 -5.66 -0.09 6.25
N LEU A 83 -6.79 0.53 6.50
CA LEU A 83 -6.92 1.70 7.38
C LEU A 83 -7.73 1.32 8.60
N SER A 84 -7.34 1.86 9.75
CA SER A 84 -8.17 1.79 10.95
C SER A 84 -9.56 2.41 10.67
N PRO A 85 -10.65 1.85 11.17
CA PRO A 85 -12.02 2.27 10.83
C PRO A 85 -12.26 3.78 10.98
N ASP A 86 -11.77 4.37 12.05
CA ASP A 86 -11.94 5.80 12.37
C ASP A 86 -11.24 6.74 11.36
N PHE A 87 -10.34 6.20 10.58
CA PHE A 87 -9.55 6.95 9.58
C PHE A 87 -9.95 6.65 8.13
N GLN A 88 -11.00 5.86 7.94
CA GLN A 88 -11.54 5.60 6.61
C GLN A 88 -12.31 6.83 6.09
N GLY A 89 -12.39 6.95 4.76
CA GLY A 89 -13.07 8.10 4.14
C GLY A 89 -12.26 9.40 4.08
N LEU A 90 -11.14 9.51 4.78
CA LEU A 90 -10.28 10.70 4.77
C LEU A 90 -9.35 10.79 3.55
N GLY A 91 -9.36 9.80 2.67
CA GLY A 91 -8.49 9.74 1.50
C GLY A 91 -7.07 9.24 1.79
N LEU A 92 -6.82 8.69 2.98
CA LEU A 92 -5.50 8.20 3.37
C LEU A 92 -4.99 7.05 2.50
N SER A 93 -5.89 6.18 2.02
CA SER A 93 -5.50 5.10 1.10
C SER A 93 -4.80 5.62 -0.15
N SER A 94 -5.29 6.72 -0.73
CA SER A 94 -4.69 7.32 -1.92
C SER A 94 -3.31 7.91 -1.63
N VAL A 95 -3.15 8.53 -0.47
CA VAL A 95 -1.87 9.09 -0.02
C VAL A 95 -0.85 7.98 0.19
N ILE A 96 -1.22 6.92 0.91
CA ILE A 96 -0.35 5.77 1.18
C ILE A 96 0.08 5.09 -0.12
N LEU A 97 -0.86 4.87 -1.04
CA LEU A 97 -0.57 4.24 -2.34
C LEU A 97 0.36 5.09 -3.20
N ASN A 98 0.09 6.40 -3.31
CA ASN A 98 0.94 7.30 -4.07
C ASN A 98 2.34 7.42 -3.45
N PHE A 99 2.43 7.48 -2.13
CA PHE A 99 3.71 7.49 -1.42
C PHE A 99 4.54 6.24 -1.71
N CYS A 100 3.94 5.05 -1.59
CA CYS A 100 4.65 3.80 -1.88
C CYS A 100 5.04 3.69 -3.36
N GLY A 101 4.16 4.14 -4.27
CA GLY A 101 4.45 4.19 -5.70
C GLY A 101 5.60 5.12 -6.02
N GLY A 102 5.61 6.31 -5.41
CA GLY A 102 6.68 7.29 -5.58
C GLY A 102 8.03 6.82 -5.07
N ILE A 103 8.09 6.14 -3.90
CA ILE A 103 9.35 5.56 -3.40
C ILE A 103 9.87 4.47 -4.34
N LEU A 104 9.00 3.59 -4.84
CA LEU A 104 9.43 2.56 -5.79
C LEU A 104 9.91 3.18 -7.10
N LYS A 105 9.23 4.22 -7.58
CA LYS A 105 9.63 4.97 -8.78
C LYS A 105 10.99 5.66 -8.63
N SER A 106 11.36 6.12 -7.42
CA SER A 106 12.69 6.72 -7.18
C SER A 106 13.83 5.71 -7.28
N LEU A 107 13.55 4.41 -7.16
CA LEU A 107 14.54 3.34 -7.36
C LEU A 107 14.80 3.02 -8.84
N GLY A 108 13.99 3.53 -9.74
CA GLY A 108 14.07 3.31 -11.18
C GLY A 108 12.79 2.74 -11.80
N ASP A 109 12.72 2.78 -13.12
CA ASP A 109 11.55 2.34 -13.89
C ASP A 109 11.32 0.82 -13.85
N ASP A 110 12.31 0.06 -13.45
CA ASP A 110 12.28 -1.39 -13.27
C ASP A 110 11.66 -1.82 -11.92
N HIS A 111 11.26 -0.85 -11.07
CA HIS A 111 10.60 -1.05 -9.78
C HIS A 111 9.12 -0.61 -9.76
N PRO A 112 8.28 -1.03 -10.72
CA PRO A 112 6.89 -0.57 -10.76
C PRO A 112 6.07 -1.13 -9.60
N LEU A 113 5.13 -0.30 -9.11
CA LEU A 113 4.08 -0.74 -8.18
C LEU A 113 2.80 -1.06 -8.93
N TYR A 114 2.25 -2.22 -8.66
CA TYR A 114 0.94 -2.65 -9.14
C TYR A 114 -0.04 -2.80 -8.00
N ILE A 115 -1.30 -2.45 -8.26
CA ILE A 115 -2.42 -2.75 -7.38
C ILE A 115 -3.49 -3.51 -8.14
N LYS A 116 -4.09 -4.51 -7.46
CA LYS A 116 -5.29 -5.19 -7.92
C LYS A 116 -6.32 -5.12 -6.80
N THR A 117 -7.50 -4.62 -7.12
CA THR A 117 -8.60 -4.50 -6.17
C THR A 117 -9.93 -4.87 -6.84
N ILE A 118 -10.87 -5.33 -6.02
CA ILE A 118 -12.29 -5.52 -6.40
C ILE A 118 -13.19 -4.50 -5.70
N HIS A 119 -12.60 -3.55 -4.97
CA HIS A 119 -13.32 -2.54 -4.23
C HIS A 119 -13.65 -1.36 -5.15
N ASP A 120 -14.94 -1.16 -5.46
CA ASP A 120 -15.40 -0.20 -6.47
C ASP A 120 -14.99 1.25 -6.18
N LYS A 121 -15.08 1.70 -4.91
CA LYS A 121 -14.65 3.06 -4.54
C LYS A 121 -13.14 3.27 -4.80
N MET A 122 -12.32 2.26 -4.49
CA MET A 122 -10.88 2.30 -4.76
C MET A 122 -10.62 2.24 -6.27
N GLY A 123 -11.29 1.33 -6.99
CA GLY A 123 -11.19 1.21 -8.45
C GLY A 123 -11.59 2.51 -9.15
N GLY A 124 -12.69 3.11 -8.74
CA GLY A 124 -13.16 4.39 -9.28
C GLY A 124 -12.18 5.55 -9.00
N TRP A 125 -11.51 5.56 -7.82
CA TRP A 125 -10.48 6.55 -7.56
C TRP A 125 -9.23 6.31 -8.42
N LEU A 126 -8.75 5.08 -8.54
CA LEU A 126 -7.61 4.72 -9.38
C LEU A 126 -7.85 5.11 -10.85
N THR A 127 -9.06 4.92 -11.37
CA THR A 127 -9.44 5.28 -12.75
C THR A 127 -9.38 6.78 -13.01
N ARG A 128 -9.64 7.62 -12.00
CA ARG A 128 -9.61 9.08 -12.11
C ARG A 128 -8.29 9.72 -11.71
N SER A 129 -7.34 8.93 -11.26
CA SER A 129 -6.05 9.43 -10.78
C SER A 129 -5.01 9.44 -11.89
N ASP A 130 -4.39 10.59 -12.14
CA ASP A 130 -3.30 10.73 -13.12
C ASP A 130 -2.04 9.94 -12.73
N ASN A 131 -1.92 9.56 -11.45
CA ASN A 131 -0.78 8.79 -10.94
C ASN A 131 -0.90 7.27 -11.21
N TRP A 132 -2.03 6.80 -11.75
CA TRP A 132 -2.30 5.38 -11.94
C TRP A 132 -2.81 5.08 -13.34
N GLN A 133 -2.14 4.17 -14.03
CA GLN A 133 -2.50 3.72 -15.35
C GLN A 133 -3.13 2.32 -15.29
N PRO A 134 -4.31 2.11 -15.95
CA PRO A 134 -4.91 0.78 -16.01
C PRO A 134 -4.02 -0.17 -16.80
N THR A 135 -3.90 -1.42 -16.33
CA THR A 135 -3.23 -2.48 -17.07
C THR A 135 -4.24 -3.21 -17.97
N SER A 136 -3.76 -4.03 -18.91
CA SER A 136 -4.61 -4.86 -19.80
C SER A 136 -5.54 -5.84 -19.05
N TYR A 137 -5.32 -6.02 -17.74
CA TYR A 137 -6.14 -6.85 -16.86
C TYR A 137 -7.21 -6.07 -16.10
N SER A 138 -7.23 -4.74 -16.19
CA SER A 138 -8.22 -3.90 -15.53
C SER A 138 -9.57 -3.95 -16.26
N GLY A 139 -10.67 -3.88 -15.51
CA GLY A 139 -12.03 -3.91 -16.06
C GLY A 139 -12.52 -5.31 -16.44
N LYS A 140 -11.74 -6.36 -16.20
CA LYS A 140 -12.18 -7.73 -16.52
C LYS A 140 -13.05 -8.29 -15.41
N GLU A 141 -14.21 -8.78 -15.80
CA GLU A 141 -15.05 -9.59 -14.94
C GLU A 141 -14.38 -10.95 -14.68
N ARG A 142 -14.36 -11.35 -13.43
CA ARG A 142 -13.89 -12.68 -13.05
C ARG A 142 -15.00 -13.42 -12.33
N THR A 143 -15.35 -14.57 -12.87
CA THR A 143 -16.14 -15.56 -12.16
C THR A 143 -15.26 -16.17 -11.07
N ILE A 144 -15.70 -16.16 -9.83
CA ILE A 144 -14.99 -16.76 -8.71
C ILE A 144 -15.24 -18.29 -8.75
N GLU A 145 -14.75 -18.97 -9.78
CA GLU A 145 -14.78 -20.43 -9.85
C GLU A 145 -13.56 -21.11 -9.26
N SER A 146 -12.54 -20.39 -8.86
CA SER A 146 -11.24 -20.96 -8.49
C SER A 146 -10.81 -20.77 -7.03
N ALA A 147 -11.72 -20.60 -6.11
CA ALA A 147 -11.39 -20.79 -4.70
C ALA A 147 -11.38 -22.30 -4.38
N ARG A 148 -10.31 -23.00 -4.79
CA ARG A 148 -10.05 -24.40 -4.46
C ARG A 148 -9.69 -24.56 -2.98
N HIS A 149 -10.45 -24.10 -2.02
CA HIS A 149 -10.44 -24.50 -0.60
C HIS A 149 -11.47 -23.66 0.15
N ASP A 150 -12.65 -24.13 0.17
CA ASP A 150 -13.78 -23.94 1.09
C ASP A 150 -15.09 -23.94 0.29
N SER A 151 -15.44 -25.13 -0.18
CA SER A 151 -16.56 -25.40 -1.09
C SER A 151 -17.95 -25.13 -0.49
N HIS A 152 -18.06 -24.77 0.78
CA HIS A 152 -19.37 -24.61 1.43
C HIS A 152 -19.86 -23.16 1.66
N ARG A 153 -19.02 -22.13 1.49
CA ARG A 153 -19.42 -20.74 1.77
C ARG A 153 -19.71 -19.87 0.56
N TYR A 154 -19.44 -20.30 -0.67
CA TYR A 154 -19.62 -19.48 -1.89
C TYR A 154 -20.48 -20.15 -2.94
N ARG A 155 -21.73 -20.48 -2.59
CA ARG A 155 -22.73 -20.97 -3.57
C ARG A 155 -23.28 -19.88 -4.50
N ASN A 156 -22.93 -18.62 -4.29
CA ASN A 156 -23.38 -17.54 -5.18
C ASN A 156 -22.23 -17.12 -6.08
N ARG A 157 -22.34 -17.43 -7.37
CA ARG A 157 -21.46 -16.96 -8.46
C ARG A 157 -21.63 -15.45 -8.59
N PHE A 158 -20.81 -14.67 -7.90
CA PHE A 158 -20.74 -13.23 -8.12
C PHE A 158 -19.63 -12.91 -9.11
N THR A 159 -19.99 -12.35 -10.23
CA THR A 159 -19.05 -11.71 -11.15
C THR A 159 -18.62 -10.39 -10.54
N ARG A 160 -17.32 -10.22 -10.32
CA ARG A 160 -16.78 -8.96 -9.80
C ARG A 160 -15.79 -8.36 -10.79
N THR A 161 -15.92 -7.08 -11.04
CA THR A 161 -14.94 -6.33 -11.83
C THR A 161 -13.62 -6.23 -11.06
N SER A 162 -12.53 -6.56 -11.73
CA SER A 162 -11.16 -6.48 -11.19
C SER A 162 -10.49 -5.22 -11.72
N TYR A 163 -10.12 -4.33 -10.83
CA TYR A 163 -9.38 -3.11 -11.13
C TYR A 163 -7.88 -3.38 -10.95
N CYS A 164 -7.10 -3.26 -12.03
CA CYS A 164 -5.67 -3.53 -12.04
C CYS A 164 -4.91 -2.33 -12.60
N PHE A 165 -4.05 -1.70 -11.79
CA PHE A 165 -3.35 -0.48 -12.14
C PHE A 165 -1.85 -0.58 -11.85
N LYS A 166 -1.07 0.21 -12.61
CA LYS A 166 0.35 0.46 -12.42
C LYS A 166 0.55 1.92 -12.01
N TYR A 167 1.39 2.18 -11.02
CA TYR A 167 1.79 3.54 -10.66
C TYR A 167 2.66 4.16 -11.77
N VAL A 168 2.33 5.39 -12.15
CA VAL A 168 3.02 6.18 -13.19
C VAL A 168 3.30 7.61 -12.73
N GLY A 169 2.96 7.95 -11.49
CA GLY A 169 3.18 9.28 -10.93
C GLY A 169 4.66 9.60 -10.68
N GLU A 170 4.90 10.74 -10.04
CA GLU A 170 6.23 11.27 -9.77
C GLU A 170 7.00 10.45 -8.73
N PRO A 171 8.34 10.37 -8.82
CA PRO A 171 9.19 9.75 -7.82
C PRO A 171 9.19 10.55 -6.51
N ILE A 172 9.34 9.85 -5.38
CA ILE A 172 9.51 10.44 -4.04
C ILE A 172 10.83 9.96 -3.47
N TYR A 173 11.79 10.85 -3.38
CA TYR A 173 13.16 10.58 -2.92
C TYR A 173 13.31 10.71 -1.41
N GLY A 174 14.37 10.11 -0.88
CA GLY A 174 14.76 10.21 0.52
C GLY A 174 14.04 9.24 1.48
N TYR A 175 13.26 8.28 0.94
CA TYR A 175 12.54 7.27 1.72
C TYR A 175 12.88 5.83 1.29
N GLU A 176 13.86 5.64 0.41
CA GLU A 176 14.25 4.36 -0.20
C GLU A 176 14.65 3.34 0.88
N GLU A 177 15.20 3.80 1.99
CA GLU A 177 15.59 2.96 3.12
C GLU A 177 14.41 2.17 3.72
N LEU A 178 13.16 2.67 3.58
CA LEU A 178 11.96 1.93 4.01
C LEU A 178 11.77 0.60 3.27
N LEU A 179 12.39 0.45 2.11
CA LEU A 179 12.33 -0.75 1.28
C LEU A 179 13.49 -1.71 1.52
N LEU A 180 14.48 -1.33 2.34
CA LEU A 180 15.59 -2.19 2.72
C LEU A 180 15.12 -3.35 3.60
N PRO A 181 15.91 -4.46 3.69
CA PRO A 181 15.69 -5.50 4.69
C PRO A 181 15.69 -4.92 6.11
N ILE A 182 14.83 -5.45 6.98
CA ILE A 182 14.70 -4.95 8.37
C ILE A 182 16.02 -5.05 9.14
N LYS A 183 16.82 -6.07 8.87
CA LYS A 183 18.14 -6.23 9.47
C LYS A 183 19.03 -5.01 9.21
N GLU A 184 19.10 -4.56 7.96
CA GLU A 184 19.88 -3.38 7.58
C GLU A 184 19.33 -2.09 8.21
N LEU A 185 18.00 -1.97 8.35
CA LEU A 185 17.40 -0.84 9.05
C LEU A 185 17.75 -0.79 10.54
N ARG A 186 17.83 -1.95 11.20
CA ARG A 186 18.23 -2.04 12.62
C ARG A 186 19.70 -1.64 12.83
N GLU A 187 20.57 -2.01 11.91
CA GLU A 187 21.98 -1.61 11.92
C GLU A 187 22.11 -0.11 11.68
N LYS A 188 21.43 0.44 10.69
CA LYS A 188 21.46 1.88 10.38
C LYS A 188 20.84 2.77 11.47
N LYS A 189 19.88 2.28 12.26
CA LYS A 189 19.28 3.04 13.37
C LYS A 189 20.26 3.32 14.52
N LYS A 190 21.34 2.54 14.64
CA LYS A 190 22.38 2.81 15.62
C LYS A 190 23.19 4.06 15.31
N ASP A 191 23.18 4.51 14.03
CA ASP A 191 24.05 5.59 13.54
C ASP A 191 23.29 6.87 13.11
N LYS A 192 21.96 6.94 13.23
CA LYS A 192 21.18 8.06 12.68
C LYS A 192 20.41 8.87 13.70
N GLN A 193 20.71 10.16 13.72
CA GLN A 193 19.84 11.21 14.23
C GLN A 193 18.55 11.27 13.41
N ILE A 194 17.45 11.59 14.08
CA ILE A 194 16.11 11.71 13.49
C ILE A 194 16.10 12.89 12.51
N ILE A 195 16.02 12.62 11.22
CA ILE A 195 15.80 13.66 10.21
C ILE A 195 14.29 13.85 10.05
N GLN A 196 13.82 15.01 10.46
CA GLN A 196 12.42 15.41 10.27
C GLN A 196 12.30 16.07 8.90
N LEU A 197 11.67 15.39 7.94
CA LEU A 197 11.40 15.95 6.60
C LEU A 197 9.91 16.29 6.49
N SER A 198 9.64 17.55 6.13
CA SER A 198 8.30 18.02 5.75
C SER A 198 8.20 17.94 4.23
N LEU A 199 7.21 17.22 3.71
CA LEU A 199 6.85 17.26 2.28
C LEU A 199 5.79 18.34 2.08
N PHE A 200 6.05 19.25 1.14
CA PHE A 200 5.13 20.32 0.73
C PHE A 200 4.16 19.84 -0.35
#